data_6f9a36fbcf03ecf9e79f807579731b3f
#
_entry.id   6f9a36fbcf03ecf9e79f807579731b3f
#
_cell.length_a   1.000
_cell.length_b   1.000
_cell.length_c   1.000
_cell.angle_alpha   90.00
_cell.angle_beta   90.00
_cell.angle_gamma   90.00
#
_symmetry.space_group_name_H-M   'P 1'
#
loop_
_entity.id
_entity.type
_entity.pdbx_description
1 polymer ?
#
loop_
_entity_poly.entity_id
_entity_poly.type
_entity_poly.pdbx_seq_one_letter_code
_entity_poly.pdbx_strand_id
1 'polypeptide(L)'
;FFFLKRQDANTIISVVITLIQKKLPRYVQADPNEIQVMTPTRKGLLGVERLNVILQQYLNPSDSQKTEKEINGRLFREGDKVMQIKNNYQLEWEVSTRFGLTVDKGIGVFNGDMGVIDEINEYTETVIVEYDEGRKVKYGYDMTD
;
A
#
# COMPACT_ATOMS: atom_id res chain seq x y z
N PHE A 1 -11.57 9.80 20.16
CA PHE A 1 -10.58 8.81 20.58
C PHE A 1 -11.28 7.63 21.27
N PHE A 2 -10.99 6.40 20.81
CA PHE A 2 -11.52 5.17 21.39
C PHE A 2 -10.37 4.31 21.91
N PHE A 3 -10.57 3.69 23.07
CA PHE A 3 -9.62 2.75 23.62
C PHE A 3 -10.26 1.38 23.79
N LEU A 4 -9.70 0.37 23.11
CA LEU A 4 -10.16 -1.01 23.17
C LEU A 4 -9.02 -1.88 23.72
N LYS A 5 -9.19 -2.39 24.94
CA LYS A 5 -8.17 -3.22 25.57
C LYS A 5 -8.33 -4.68 25.16
N ARG A 6 -7.28 -5.25 24.60
CA ARG A 6 -7.14 -6.68 24.30
C ARG A 6 -5.73 -7.11 24.66
N GLN A 7 -5.55 -8.35 25.06
CA GLN A 7 -4.26 -8.85 25.56
C GLN A 7 -3.65 -9.93 24.68
N ASP A 8 -4.47 -10.65 23.92
CA ASP A 8 -4.01 -11.70 23.02
C ASP A 8 -3.75 -11.16 21.62
N ALA A 9 -2.57 -11.49 21.04
CA ALA A 9 -2.17 -10.99 19.73
C ALA A 9 -3.16 -11.38 18.62
N ASN A 10 -3.66 -12.60 18.61
CA ASN A 10 -4.62 -13.05 17.59
C ASN A 10 -5.95 -12.31 17.71
N THR A 11 -6.40 -12.05 18.94
CA THR A 11 -7.62 -11.25 19.19
C THR A 11 -7.42 -9.81 18.73
N ILE A 12 -6.27 -9.21 19.00
CA ILE A 12 -5.95 -7.86 18.54
C ILE A 12 -5.98 -7.78 17.01
N ILE A 13 -5.37 -8.72 16.32
CA ILE A 13 -5.38 -8.79 14.85
C ILE A 13 -6.79 -8.92 14.31
N SER A 14 -7.61 -9.83 14.86
CA SER A 14 -9.01 -9.99 14.49
C SER A 14 -9.81 -8.71 14.64
N VAL A 15 -9.64 -8.00 15.75
CA VAL A 15 -10.31 -6.71 16.00
C VAL A 15 -9.88 -5.67 14.99
N VAL A 16 -8.58 -5.55 14.72
CA VAL A 16 -8.04 -4.60 13.74
C VAL A 16 -8.62 -4.85 12.36
N ILE A 17 -8.64 -6.10 11.90
CA ILE A 17 -9.20 -6.46 10.59
C ILE A 17 -10.68 -6.10 10.51
N THR A 18 -11.46 -6.45 11.52
CA THR A 18 -12.89 -6.13 11.58
C THR A 18 -13.15 -4.62 11.56
N LEU A 19 -12.34 -3.86 12.30
CA LEU A 19 -12.44 -2.41 12.31
C LEU A 19 -12.18 -1.81 10.92
N ILE A 20 -11.12 -2.24 10.25
CA ILE A 20 -10.72 -1.71 8.95
C ILE A 20 -11.70 -2.10 7.85
N GLN A 21 -12.15 -3.36 7.81
CA GLN A 21 -13.01 -3.84 6.74
C GLN A 21 -14.48 -3.41 6.88
N LYS A 22 -14.98 -3.32 8.10
CA LYS A 22 -16.43 -3.22 8.32
C LYS A 22 -16.86 -2.00 9.12
N LYS A 23 -16.23 -1.75 10.27
CA LYS A 23 -16.73 -0.77 11.22
C LYS A 23 -16.28 0.66 10.95
N LEU A 24 -14.97 0.87 10.83
CA LEU A 24 -14.44 2.21 10.62
C LEU A 24 -14.84 2.83 9.28
N PRO A 25 -14.85 2.11 8.15
CA PRO A 25 -15.30 2.69 6.88
C PRO A 25 -16.71 3.28 6.95
N ARG A 26 -17.61 2.61 7.65
CA ARG A 26 -18.98 3.10 7.86
C ARG A 26 -19.02 4.28 8.83
N TYR A 27 -18.24 4.21 9.90
CA TYR A 27 -18.22 5.23 10.94
C TYR A 27 -17.64 6.56 10.46
N VAL A 28 -16.53 6.51 9.72
CA VAL A 28 -15.83 7.72 9.22
C VAL A 28 -16.18 8.03 7.75
N GLN A 29 -17.02 7.24 7.10
CA GLN A 29 -17.41 7.39 5.70
C GLN A 29 -16.21 7.46 4.77
N ALA A 30 -15.28 6.51 4.92
CA ALA A 30 -14.05 6.43 4.15
C ALA A 30 -13.84 5.02 3.59
N ASP A 31 -13.03 4.90 2.54
CA ASP A 31 -12.61 3.62 2.00
C ASP A 31 -11.61 2.94 2.97
N PRO A 32 -11.59 1.61 3.10
CA PRO A 32 -10.59 0.92 3.91
C PRO A 32 -9.14 1.33 3.61
N ASN A 33 -8.82 1.68 2.37
CA ASN A 33 -7.49 2.16 1.99
C ASN A 33 -7.12 3.53 2.57
N GLU A 34 -8.09 4.32 3.00
CA GLU A 34 -7.86 5.60 3.64
C GLU A 34 -7.58 5.48 5.14
N ILE A 35 -7.74 4.27 5.70
CA ILE A 35 -7.53 4.01 7.12
C ILE A 35 -6.10 3.53 7.33
N GLN A 36 -5.37 4.19 8.21
CA GLN A 36 -3.99 3.88 8.53
C GLN A 36 -3.88 3.06 9.81
N VAL A 37 -3.15 1.93 9.73
CA VAL A 37 -2.77 1.14 10.90
C VAL A 37 -1.35 1.49 11.30
N MET A 38 -1.15 1.73 12.58
CA MET A 38 0.17 2.00 13.13
C MET A 38 0.48 1.03 14.27
N THR A 39 1.73 0.60 14.33
CA THR A 39 2.24 -0.25 15.39
C THR A 39 3.64 0.23 15.81
N PRO A 40 4.00 0.12 17.10
CA PRO A 40 5.29 0.63 17.58
C PRO A 40 6.47 -0.28 17.24
N THR A 41 6.22 -1.50 16.74
CA THR A 41 7.29 -2.48 16.49
C THR A 41 7.37 -2.87 15.02
N ARG A 42 8.57 -3.21 14.56
CA ARG A 42 8.79 -3.70 13.20
C ARG A 42 8.62 -5.22 13.12
N LYS A 43 9.17 -5.94 14.10
CA LYS A 43 9.15 -7.41 14.15
C LYS A 43 8.20 -7.92 15.23
N GLY A 44 7.90 -9.23 15.20
CA GLY A 44 7.04 -9.89 16.16
C GLY A 44 5.60 -10.04 15.69
N LEU A 45 4.75 -10.57 16.56
CA LEU A 45 3.36 -10.94 16.23
C LEU A 45 2.49 -9.75 15.83
N LEU A 46 2.78 -8.58 16.36
CA LEU A 46 2.05 -7.33 16.07
C LEU A 46 2.95 -6.31 15.37
N GLY A 47 4.07 -6.74 14.80
CA GLY A 47 5.00 -5.89 14.08
C GLY A 47 4.52 -5.55 12.67
N VAL A 48 5.10 -4.51 12.10
CA VAL A 48 4.79 -4.01 10.74
C VAL A 48 4.91 -5.12 9.70
N GLU A 49 5.98 -5.91 9.75
CA GLU A 49 6.24 -6.95 8.74
C GLU A 49 5.13 -7.99 8.71
N ARG A 50 4.70 -8.49 9.87
CA ARG A 50 3.62 -9.47 9.97
C ARG A 50 2.26 -8.86 9.63
N LEU A 51 1.97 -7.67 10.15
CA LEU A 51 0.70 -6.99 9.87
C LEU A 51 0.52 -6.68 8.39
N ASN A 52 1.59 -6.30 7.68
CA ASN A 52 1.52 -6.08 6.24
C ASN A 52 1.10 -7.35 5.49
N VAL A 53 1.65 -8.51 5.83
CA VAL A 53 1.27 -9.79 5.22
C VAL A 53 -0.20 -10.11 5.49
N ILE A 54 -0.65 -9.97 6.73
CA ILE A 54 -2.02 -10.28 7.13
C ILE A 54 -3.01 -9.32 6.48
N LEU A 55 -2.74 -8.02 6.53
CA LEU A 55 -3.60 -6.99 5.95
C LEU A 55 -3.70 -7.14 4.42
N GLN A 56 -2.61 -7.50 3.75
CA GLN A 56 -2.65 -7.82 2.32
C GLN A 56 -3.62 -8.96 2.01
N GLN A 57 -3.58 -10.02 2.78
CA GLN A 57 -4.48 -11.17 2.60
C GLN A 57 -5.95 -10.82 2.75
N TYR A 58 -6.29 -9.95 3.68
CA TYR A 58 -7.68 -9.58 3.98
C TYR A 58 -8.20 -8.41 3.16
N LEU A 59 -7.36 -7.41 2.88
CA LEU A 59 -7.77 -6.20 2.17
C LEU A 59 -7.52 -6.28 0.66
N ASN A 60 -6.54 -7.06 0.24
CA ASN A 60 -6.18 -7.24 -1.17
C ASN A 60 -5.82 -8.70 -1.45
N PRO A 61 -6.79 -9.63 -1.38
CA PRO A 61 -6.51 -11.04 -1.58
C PRO A 61 -6.00 -11.35 -2.99
N SER A 62 -5.29 -12.47 -3.12
CA SER A 62 -4.80 -12.95 -4.41
C SER A 62 -5.96 -13.23 -5.36
N ASP A 63 -5.77 -12.86 -6.62
CA ASP A 63 -6.74 -13.03 -7.68
C ASP A 63 -6.00 -13.40 -8.98
N SER A 64 -6.61 -14.20 -9.84
CA SER A 64 -6.02 -14.58 -11.13
C SER A 64 -5.76 -13.41 -12.07
N GLN A 65 -6.44 -12.28 -11.87
CA GLN A 65 -6.30 -11.07 -12.68
C GLN A 65 -5.30 -10.06 -12.09
N LYS A 66 -4.77 -10.34 -10.91
CA LYS A 66 -3.77 -9.49 -10.26
C LYS A 66 -2.40 -10.10 -10.39
N THR A 67 -1.45 -9.33 -10.89
CA THR A 67 -0.04 -9.72 -10.91
C THR A 67 0.54 -9.52 -9.51
N GLU A 68 1.30 -10.50 -9.06
CA GLU A 68 2.05 -10.41 -7.81
C GLU A 68 3.48 -10.86 -8.02
N LYS A 69 4.40 -10.27 -7.29
CA LYS A 69 5.83 -10.57 -7.39
C LYS A 69 6.51 -10.43 -6.03
N GLU A 70 7.32 -11.41 -5.70
CA GLU A 70 8.23 -11.29 -4.56
C GLU A 70 9.46 -10.49 -4.99
N ILE A 71 9.69 -9.37 -4.30
CA ILE A 71 10.82 -8.47 -4.54
C ILE A 71 11.50 -8.21 -3.20
N ASN A 72 12.79 -8.50 -3.09
CA ASN A 72 13.57 -8.29 -1.88
C ASN A 72 12.93 -8.92 -0.62
N GLY A 73 12.37 -10.12 -0.76
CA GLY A 73 11.75 -10.87 0.33
C GLY A 73 10.36 -10.39 0.74
N ARG A 74 9.75 -9.51 -0.03
CA ARG A 74 8.39 -9.01 0.20
C ARG A 74 7.51 -9.32 -1.00
N LEU A 75 6.30 -9.80 -0.75
CA LEU A 75 5.32 -10.02 -1.79
C LEU A 75 4.53 -8.75 -2.05
N PHE A 76 4.68 -8.21 -3.26
CA PHE A 76 3.88 -7.10 -3.76
C PHE A 76 2.79 -7.62 -4.70
N ARG A 77 1.61 -7.05 -4.61
CA ARG A 77 0.44 -7.41 -5.43
C ARG A 77 -0.23 -6.15 -5.96
N GLU A 78 -0.67 -6.20 -7.20
CA GLU A 78 -1.49 -5.11 -7.75
C GLU A 78 -2.68 -4.83 -6.85
N GLY A 79 -2.94 -3.56 -6.54
CA GLY A 79 -3.95 -3.13 -5.58
C GLY A 79 -3.43 -2.90 -4.16
N ASP A 80 -2.19 -3.28 -3.85
CA ASP A 80 -1.61 -3.05 -2.53
C ASP A 80 -1.45 -1.56 -2.24
N LYS A 81 -1.79 -1.19 -1.00
CA LYS A 81 -1.47 0.13 -0.47
C LYS A 81 0.00 0.16 -0.05
N VAL A 82 0.72 1.14 -0.53
CA VAL A 82 2.15 1.30 -0.28
C VAL A 82 2.49 2.72 0.17
N MET A 83 3.66 2.89 0.72
CA MET A 83 4.15 4.19 1.18
C MET A 83 5.58 4.40 0.70
N GLN A 84 5.87 5.61 0.24
CA GLN A 84 7.23 6.06 -0.01
C GLN A 84 7.93 6.27 1.33
N ILE A 85 9.03 5.57 1.58
CA ILE A 85 9.73 5.60 2.87
C ILE A 85 10.98 6.50 2.88
N LYS A 86 11.35 7.04 1.73
CA LYS A 86 12.48 7.97 1.58
C LYS A 86 12.10 9.08 0.62
N ASN A 87 12.61 10.30 0.85
CA ASN A 87 12.47 11.36 -0.13
C ASN A 87 13.26 11.01 -1.40
N ASN A 88 12.66 11.19 -2.55
CA ASN A 88 13.33 11.10 -3.84
C ASN A 88 12.93 12.31 -4.70
N TYR A 89 13.78 13.31 -4.72
CA TYR A 89 13.55 14.59 -5.40
C TYR A 89 13.69 14.51 -6.92
N GLN A 90 14.24 13.41 -7.43
CA GLN A 90 14.51 13.22 -8.85
C GLN A 90 13.55 12.23 -9.51
N LEU A 91 12.72 11.56 -8.72
CA LEU A 91 11.80 10.58 -9.24
C LEU A 91 10.66 11.26 -9.99
N GLU A 92 10.49 10.90 -11.24
CA GLU A 92 9.47 11.49 -12.12
C GLU A 92 8.09 10.88 -11.86
N TRP A 93 7.08 11.73 -11.93
CA TRP A 93 5.68 11.28 -11.94
C TRP A 93 4.94 11.90 -13.12
N GLU A 94 3.89 11.22 -13.55
CA GLU A 94 3.01 11.70 -14.62
C GLU A 94 1.54 11.40 -14.31
N VAL A 95 0.68 12.25 -14.84
CA VAL A 95 -0.77 12.03 -14.82
C VAL A 95 -1.20 11.78 -16.26
N SER A 96 -1.83 10.64 -16.49
CA SER A 96 -2.27 10.23 -17.84
C SER A 96 -3.78 10.11 -17.90
N THR A 97 -4.35 10.36 -19.08
CA THR A 97 -5.74 10.05 -19.37
C THR A 97 -5.90 8.53 -19.48
N ARG A 98 -7.15 8.04 -19.44
CA ARG A 98 -7.48 6.63 -19.68
C ARG A 98 -7.03 6.13 -21.07
N PHE A 99 -6.71 7.03 -21.99
CA PHE A 99 -6.20 6.71 -23.33
C PHE A 99 -4.66 6.73 -23.41
N GLY A 100 -3.98 6.88 -22.27
CA GLY A 100 -2.52 6.88 -22.20
C GLY A 100 -1.85 8.21 -22.56
N LEU A 101 -2.62 9.28 -22.75
CA LEU A 101 -2.07 10.61 -23.01
C LEU A 101 -1.65 11.28 -21.71
N THR A 102 -0.39 11.68 -21.62
CA THR A 102 0.14 12.43 -20.47
C THR A 102 -0.41 13.85 -20.48
N VAL A 103 -1.12 14.23 -19.40
CA VAL A 103 -1.72 15.56 -19.24
C VAL A 103 -0.98 16.44 -18.26
N ASP A 104 -0.17 15.86 -17.39
CA ASP A 104 0.69 16.56 -16.44
C ASP A 104 1.88 15.68 -16.05
N LYS A 105 2.98 16.31 -15.65
CA LYS A 105 4.16 15.60 -15.17
C LYS A 105 5.01 16.50 -14.27
N GLY A 106 5.78 15.88 -13.40
CA GLY A 106 6.66 16.58 -12.47
C GLY A 106 7.72 15.66 -11.88
N ILE A 107 8.40 16.13 -10.88
CA ILE A 107 9.43 15.38 -10.17
C ILE A 107 9.25 15.51 -8.66
N GLY A 108 9.68 14.49 -7.96
CA GLY A 108 9.70 14.43 -6.51
C GLY A 108 8.59 13.58 -5.90
N VAL A 109 9.00 12.59 -5.13
CA VAL A 109 8.14 11.78 -4.27
C VAL A 109 8.75 11.79 -2.87
N PHE A 110 7.93 11.93 -1.85
CA PHE A 110 8.40 12.25 -0.52
C PHE A 110 8.05 11.17 0.50
N ASN A 111 8.87 11.07 1.54
CA ASN A 111 8.62 10.15 2.65
C ASN A 111 7.23 10.41 3.24
N GLY A 112 6.43 9.35 3.32
CA GLY A 112 5.06 9.43 3.82
C GLY A 112 3.99 9.52 2.72
N ASP A 113 4.38 9.75 1.46
CA ASP A 113 3.43 9.71 0.35
C ASP A 113 2.83 8.31 0.23
N MET A 114 1.50 8.24 0.20
CA MET A 114 0.75 7.00 0.14
C MET A 114 0.20 6.78 -1.26
N GLY A 115 0.29 5.55 -1.74
CA GLY A 115 -0.21 5.19 -3.06
C GLY A 115 -0.72 3.76 -3.11
N VAL A 116 -1.18 3.37 -4.29
CA VAL A 116 -1.67 2.02 -4.59
C VAL A 116 -0.89 1.49 -5.78
N ILE A 117 -0.49 0.24 -5.73
CA ILE A 117 0.17 -0.43 -6.86
C ILE A 117 -0.85 -0.59 -7.99
N ASP A 118 -0.59 0.11 -9.09
CA ASP A 118 -1.43 0.08 -10.29
C ASP A 118 -1.07 -1.09 -11.20
N GLU A 119 0.23 -1.34 -11.40
CA GLU A 119 0.72 -2.39 -12.29
C GLU A 119 2.07 -2.93 -11.83
N ILE A 120 2.23 -4.25 -11.94
CA ILE A 120 3.52 -4.93 -11.82
C ILE A 120 3.85 -5.54 -13.17
N ASN A 121 4.95 -5.11 -13.79
CA ASN A 121 5.38 -5.60 -15.09
C ASN A 121 6.66 -6.45 -14.92
N GLU A 122 6.50 -7.76 -15.11
CA GLU A 122 7.61 -8.71 -14.96
C GLU A 122 8.63 -8.62 -16.11
N TYR A 123 8.21 -8.18 -17.29
CA TYR A 123 9.10 -8.06 -18.45
C TYR A 123 10.06 -6.89 -18.32
N THR A 124 9.57 -5.75 -17.83
CA THR A 124 10.38 -4.55 -17.63
C THR A 124 10.97 -4.46 -16.21
N GLU A 125 10.59 -5.39 -15.33
CA GLU A 125 10.98 -5.41 -13.92
C GLU A 125 10.64 -4.09 -13.22
N THR A 126 9.40 -3.64 -13.39
CA THR A 126 8.92 -2.36 -12.86
C THR A 126 7.61 -2.51 -12.11
N VAL A 127 7.41 -1.61 -11.15
CA VAL A 127 6.17 -1.44 -10.39
C VAL A 127 5.69 -0.01 -10.61
N ILE A 128 4.44 0.16 -11.03
CA ILE A 128 3.81 1.47 -11.19
C ILE A 128 2.92 1.71 -9.97
N VAL A 129 3.16 2.81 -9.26
CA VAL A 129 2.39 3.24 -8.10
C VAL A 129 1.62 4.51 -8.45
N GLU A 130 0.33 4.52 -8.16
CA GLU A 130 -0.52 5.69 -8.29
C GLU A 130 -0.68 6.37 -6.93
N TYR A 131 -0.21 7.61 -6.85
CA TYR A 131 -0.35 8.50 -5.71
C TYR A 131 -1.55 9.43 -5.87
N ASP A 132 -1.74 10.36 -4.95
CA ASP A 132 -2.80 11.36 -5.00
C ASP A 132 -2.82 12.12 -6.31
N GLU A 133 -4.03 12.56 -6.71
CA GLU A 133 -4.26 13.34 -7.94
C GLU A 133 -3.89 12.61 -9.22
N GLY A 134 -3.90 11.27 -9.20
CA GLY A 134 -3.60 10.44 -10.36
C GLY A 134 -2.13 10.43 -10.76
N ARG A 135 -1.23 10.88 -9.91
CA ARG A 135 0.23 10.88 -10.18
C ARG A 135 0.76 9.46 -10.17
N LYS A 136 1.30 9.00 -11.28
CA LYS A 136 1.89 7.66 -11.42
C LYS A 136 3.41 7.73 -11.45
N VAL A 137 4.03 6.83 -10.70
CA VAL A 137 5.49 6.71 -10.60
C VAL A 137 5.89 5.30 -10.97
N LYS A 138 6.92 5.17 -11.78
CA LYS A 138 7.49 3.88 -12.17
C LYS A 138 8.74 3.60 -11.34
N TYR A 139 8.73 2.49 -10.63
CA TYR A 139 9.88 2.01 -9.85
C TYR A 139 10.48 0.78 -10.49
N GLY A 140 11.81 0.73 -10.62
CA GLY A 140 12.50 -0.53 -10.87
C GLY A 140 12.45 -1.43 -9.63
N TYR A 141 12.61 -2.73 -9.80
CA TYR A 141 12.61 -3.68 -8.68
C TYR A 141 13.71 -3.38 -7.64
N ASP A 142 14.81 -2.80 -8.07
CA ASP A 142 15.92 -2.37 -7.21
C ASP A 142 15.58 -1.14 -6.33
N MET A 143 14.48 -0.45 -6.61
CA MET A 143 14.04 0.75 -5.91
C MET A 143 12.96 0.49 -4.85
N THR A 144 12.61 -0.75 -4.59
CA THR A 144 11.48 -1.13 -3.72
C THR A 144 11.87 -1.44 -2.28
N ASP A 145 13.05 -1.09 -1.85
CA ASP A 145 13.52 -1.31 -0.48
C ASP A 145 12.85 -0.40 0.54
#